data_b3717e6be40690583f65bae9bb7427f5
#
_entry.id   b3717e6be40690583f65bae9bb7427f5
#
_cell.length_a   1.000
_cell.length_b   1.000
_cell.length_c   1.000
_cell.angle_alpha   90.00
_cell.angle_beta   90.00
_cell.angle_gamma   90.00
#
_symmetry.space_group_name_H-M   'P 1'
#
loop_
_entity.id
_entity.type
_entity.pdbx_description
1 polymer ?
#
loop_
_entity_poly.entity_id
_entity_poly.type
_entity_poly.pdbx_seq_one_letter_code
_entity_poly.pdbx_strand_id
1 'polypeptide(L)'
;EWMQNYQTIGGRARKGAQAAFLRYLARGESYQAEAPGLWDVTFQTAVAQAELESREYPGFYHRLAFHITDAEAAAKAAAAGAPGEDGVDVCIETTRPELLAACVALIAHPDDERYKPLFGTTVASPVYGVEVPILPHPEAEMDKGAGIAMCCTFGDTTDIDWWRDLALPLRAILRKDGRIITETPEWITTAAGRAAFE
;
A
#
# COMPACT_ATOMS: atom_id res chain seq x y z
N GLU A 1 -14.05 48.90 19.92
CA GLU A 1 -13.75 47.66 19.15
C GLU A 1 -13.31 46.52 20.06
N TRP A 2 -12.68 46.75 21.19
CA TRP A 2 -12.27 45.69 22.16
C TRP A 2 -13.46 44.97 22.81
N MET A 3 -14.67 45.41 22.61
CA MET A 3 -15.90 44.74 23.06
C MET A 3 -16.41 43.66 22.10
N GLN A 4 -15.78 43.52 20.89
CA GLN A 4 -16.14 42.52 19.90
C GLN A 4 -15.00 41.49 19.77
N ASN A 5 -15.02 40.49 20.63
CA ASN A 5 -14.05 39.41 20.60
C ASN A 5 -14.60 38.21 19.83
N TYR A 6 -13.83 37.68 18.86
CA TYR A 6 -14.10 36.44 18.22
C TYR A 6 -13.32 35.31 18.94
N GLN A 7 -14.02 34.26 19.31
CA GLN A 7 -13.46 33.06 19.89
C GLN A 7 -13.89 31.88 19.03
N THR A 8 -12.94 31.13 18.49
CA THR A 8 -13.19 29.94 17.63
C THR A 8 -14.05 28.89 18.33
N ILE A 9 -13.88 28.70 19.64
CA ILE A 9 -14.62 27.75 20.47
C ILE A 9 -15.82 28.40 21.20
N GLY A 10 -16.04 29.71 20.99
CA GLY A 10 -17.16 30.45 21.60
C GLY A 10 -18.51 29.89 21.13
N GLY A 11 -19.54 29.99 21.99
CA GLY A 11 -20.87 29.44 21.72
C GLY A 11 -21.48 29.83 20.38
N ARG A 12 -21.28 31.11 19.96
CA ARG A 12 -21.78 31.61 18.67
C ARG A 12 -21.04 31.00 17.48
N ALA A 13 -19.69 30.93 17.54
CA ALA A 13 -18.89 30.38 16.49
C ALA A 13 -19.15 28.86 16.35
N ARG A 14 -19.24 28.14 17.46
CA ARG A 14 -19.57 26.71 17.50
C ARG A 14 -20.92 26.40 16.87
N LYS A 15 -21.98 27.18 17.20
CA LYS A 15 -23.32 27.05 16.58
C LYS A 15 -23.27 27.27 15.08
N GLY A 16 -22.50 28.25 14.62
CA GLY A 16 -22.34 28.53 13.19
C GLY A 16 -21.65 27.39 12.45
N ALA A 17 -20.56 26.89 13.00
CA ALA A 17 -19.80 25.77 12.42
C ALA A 17 -20.63 24.48 12.38
N GLN A 18 -21.34 24.14 13.47
CA GLN A 18 -22.19 22.93 13.50
C GLN A 18 -23.37 23.06 12.52
N ALA A 19 -24.00 24.24 12.41
CA ALA A 19 -25.09 24.45 11.45
C ALA A 19 -24.59 24.35 10.00
N ALA A 20 -23.38 24.85 9.69
CA ALA A 20 -22.78 24.73 8.39
C ALA A 20 -22.48 23.23 8.06
N PHE A 21 -21.88 22.49 8.98
CA PHE A 21 -21.62 21.06 8.83
C PHE A 21 -22.90 20.26 8.55
N LEU A 22 -23.97 20.50 9.31
CA LEU A 22 -25.25 19.82 9.09
C LEU A 22 -25.87 20.13 7.72
N ARG A 23 -25.66 21.34 7.19
CA ARG A 23 -26.11 21.69 5.83
C ARG A 23 -25.30 20.94 4.77
N TYR A 24 -23.97 20.82 4.94
CA TYR A 24 -23.13 20.02 4.04
C TYR A 24 -23.51 18.54 4.08
N LEU A 25 -23.75 18.01 5.28
CA LEU A 25 -24.22 16.63 5.45
C LEU A 25 -25.56 16.39 4.74
N ALA A 26 -26.53 17.30 4.92
CA ALA A 26 -27.84 17.19 4.27
C ALA A 26 -27.77 17.26 2.73
N ARG A 27 -26.75 17.90 2.17
CA ARG A 27 -26.51 17.98 0.72
C ARG A 27 -25.62 16.86 0.19
N GLY A 28 -25.15 15.96 1.05
CA GLY A 28 -24.21 14.89 0.68
C GLY A 28 -22.78 15.36 0.38
N GLU A 29 -22.44 16.61 0.69
CA GLU A 29 -21.10 17.18 0.52
C GLU A 29 -20.13 16.77 1.65
N SER A 30 -20.67 16.35 2.79
CA SER A 30 -19.92 15.74 3.90
C SER A 30 -20.38 14.31 4.06
N TYR A 31 -19.44 13.40 4.03
CA TYR A 31 -19.69 11.95 4.17
C TYR A 31 -18.52 11.29 4.90
N GLN A 32 -18.76 10.11 5.45
CA GLN A 32 -17.70 9.30 6.04
C GLN A 32 -17.04 8.47 4.93
N ALA A 33 -15.71 8.54 4.85
CA ALA A 33 -14.93 7.74 3.91
C ALA A 33 -13.76 7.10 4.65
N GLU A 34 -13.39 5.91 4.19
CA GLU A 34 -12.13 5.29 4.56
C GLU A 34 -11.04 5.88 3.66
N ALA A 35 -10.07 6.53 4.26
CA ALA A 35 -8.93 7.12 3.56
C ALA A 35 -7.67 6.98 4.42
N PRO A 36 -6.50 6.75 3.82
CA PRO A 36 -5.24 6.72 4.55
C PRO A 36 -4.93 8.07 5.16
N GLY A 37 -4.36 8.05 6.37
CA GLY A 37 -3.93 9.24 7.08
C GLY A 37 -2.63 8.96 7.83
N LEU A 38 -1.90 10.03 8.15
CA LEU A 38 -0.69 9.93 8.95
C LEU A 38 -1.04 9.64 10.41
N TRP A 39 -0.29 8.76 11.02
CA TRP A 39 -0.54 8.28 12.38
C TRP A 39 0.74 8.25 13.20
N ASP A 40 0.74 8.88 14.37
CA ASP A 40 1.80 8.79 15.34
C ASP A 40 1.56 7.57 16.25
N VAL A 41 2.48 6.61 16.18
CA VAL A 41 2.38 5.34 16.93
C VAL A 41 2.66 5.50 18.42
N THR A 42 3.37 6.56 18.82
CA THR A 42 3.72 6.85 20.22
C THR A 42 2.54 7.48 20.95
N PHE A 43 1.97 8.52 20.37
CA PHE A 43 0.80 9.23 20.92
C PHE A 43 -0.53 8.62 20.49
N GLN A 44 -0.51 7.66 19.55
CA GLN A 44 -1.69 6.98 19.00
C GLN A 44 -2.76 7.96 18.53
N THR A 45 -2.35 8.92 17.73
CA THR A 45 -3.20 9.96 17.17
C THR A 45 -2.90 10.25 15.71
N ALA A 46 -3.89 10.75 14.99
CA ALA A 46 -3.67 11.28 13.65
C ALA A 46 -2.85 12.56 13.73
N VAL A 47 -1.95 12.75 12.76
CA VAL A 47 -1.08 13.93 12.65
C VAL A 47 -1.28 14.60 11.29
N ALA A 48 -1.04 15.92 11.24
CA ALA A 48 -1.10 16.67 10.00
C ALA A 48 0.18 16.48 9.18
N GLN A 49 0.07 16.61 7.87
CA GLN A 49 1.22 16.48 6.96
C GLN A 49 2.35 17.48 7.28
N ALA A 50 2.00 18.68 7.79
CA ALA A 50 2.97 19.69 8.20
C ALA A 50 3.81 19.30 9.42
N GLU A 51 3.43 18.24 10.15
CA GLU A 51 4.14 17.74 11.33
C GLU A 51 5.15 16.63 10.98
N LEU A 52 5.24 16.24 9.71
CA LEU A 52 6.21 15.25 9.25
C LEU A 52 7.62 15.83 9.20
N GLU A 53 8.56 15.12 9.78
CA GLU A 53 9.97 15.36 9.65
C GLU A 53 10.63 14.20 8.91
N SER A 54 11.33 14.50 7.81
CA SER A 54 12.13 13.50 7.11
C SER A 54 13.40 13.21 7.88
N ARG A 55 13.68 11.94 8.15
CA ARG A 55 14.91 11.46 8.80
C ARG A 55 15.55 10.39 7.95
N GLU A 56 16.81 10.57 7.64
CA GLU A 56 17.61 9.56 6.95
C GLU A 56 18.18 8.56 7.97
N TYR A 57 18.08 7.29 7.66
CA TYR A 57 18.74 6.21 8.38
C TYR A 57 19.22 5.13 7.39
N PRO A 58 20.30 4.40 7.70
CA PRO A 58 20.80 3.35 6.84
C PRO A 58 19.76 2.22 6.72
N GLY A 59 19.48 1.81 5.50
CA GLY A 59 18.58 0.71 5.16
C GLY A 59 19.22 -0.22 4.14
N PHE A 60 18.56 -1.34 3.87
CA PHE A 60 19.00 -2.32 2.88
C PHE A 60 17.89 -2.59 1.88
N TYR A 61 18.26 -2.87 0.64
CA TYR A 61 17.37 -3.48 -0.33
C TYR A 61 17.34 -4.99 -0.14
N HIS A 62 16.14 -5.52 -0.04
CA HIS A 62 15.88 -6.95 0.04
C HIS A 62 15.30 -7.41 -1.28
N ARG A 63 15.90 -8.44 -1.87
CA ARG A 63 15.40 -9.07 -3.09
C ARG A 63 14.47 -10.22 -2.72
N LEU A 64 13.23 -10.16 -3.23
CA LEU A 64 12.19 -11.15 -2.96
C LEU A 64 11.72 -11.77 -4.27
N ALA A 65 11.61 -13.08 -4.32
CA ALA A 65 11.15 -13.85 -5.48
C ALA A 65 9.67 -14.20 -5.31
N PHE A 66 8.83 -13.74 -6.22
CA PHE A 66 7.42 -14.09 -6.32
C PHE A 66 7.24 -15.16 -7.38
N HIS A 67 6.67 -16.29 -7.01
CA HIS A 67 6.50 -17.44 -7.90
C HIS A 67 5.36 -17.23 -8.89
N ILE A 68 5.63 -17.38 -10.21
CA ILE A 68 4.60 -17.30 -11.24
C ILE A 68 3.80 -18.61 -11.21
N THR A 69 2.50 -18.52 -10.95
CA THR A 69 1.63 -19.70 -10.79
C THR A 69 1.20 -20.31 -12.13
N ASP A 70 1.28 -19.56 -13.22
CA ASP A 70 0.90 -19.99 -14.57
C ASP A 70 2.15 -20.31 -15.41
N ALA A 71 2.25 -21.54 -15.91
CA ALA A 71 3.41 -22.01 -16.68
C ALA A 71 3.60 -21.29 -18.02
N GLU A 72 2.51 -20.85 -18.69
CA GLU A 72 2.58 -20.10 -19.94
C GLU A 72 3.09 -18.69 -19.68
N ALA A 73 2.61 -18.05 -18.61
CA ALA A 73 3.09 -16.74 -18.16
C ALA A 73 4.58 -16.82 -17.78
N ALA A 74 5.01 -17.86 -17.07
CA ALA A 74 6.43 -18.09 -16.74
C ALA A 74 7.31 -18.18 -17.98
N ALA A 75 6.89 -18.95 -18.99
CA ALA A 75 7.62 -19.04 -20.26
C ALA A 75 7.71 -17.69 -20.99
N LYS A 76 6.65 -16.89 -21.00
CA LYS A 76 6.64 -15.55 -21.58
C LYS A 76 7.54 -14.57 -20.82
N ALA A 77 7.55 -14.64 -19.48
CA ALA A 77 8.43 -13.85 -18.62
C ALA A 77 9.92 -14.14 -18.91
N ALA A 78 10.28 -15.41 -18.96
CA ALA A 78 11.63 -15.82 -19.28
C ALA A 78 12.07 -15.34 -20.69
N ALA A 79 11.19 -15.44 -21.68
CA ALA A 79 11.46 -14.97 -23.04
C ALA A 79 11.62 -13.42 -23.12
N ALA A 80 10.93 -12.68 -22.27
CA ALA A 80 11.00 -11.21 -22.19
C ALA A 80 12.18 -10.71 -21.32
N GLY A 81 12.92 -11.60 -20.68
CA GLY A 81 14.05 -11.24 -19.81
C GLY A 81 13.63 -10.62 -18.47
N ALA A 82 12.44 -10.99 -17.97
CA ALA A 82 12.01 -10.59 -16.64
C ALA A 82 13.00 -11.13 -15.58
N PRO A 83 13.38 -10.33 -14.58
CA PRO A 83 14.35 -10.76 -13.57
C PRO A 83 13.81 -11.92 -12.72
N GLY A 84 14.40 -13.07 -12.86
CA GLY A 84 14.13 -14.26 -12.05
C GLY A 84 15.25 -15.26 -12.27
N GLU A 85 15.64 -16.01 -11.24
CA GLU A 85 16.82 -16.91 -11.34
C GLU A 85 16.52 -18.13 -12.20
N ASP A 86 15.27 -18.62 -12.22
CA ASP A 86 14.88 -19.87 -12.90
C ASP A 86 13.81 -19.70 -13.99
N GLY A 87 13.46 -18.44 -14.37
CA GLY A 87 12.41 -18.16 -15.35
C GLY A 87 10.98 -18.45 -14.87
N VAL A 88 10.82 -18.87 -13.61
CA VAL A 88 9.53 -19.15 -12.97
C VAL A 88 9.16 -18.13 -11.88
N ASP A 89 10.08 -17.22 -11.57
CA ASP A 89 9.91 -16.22 -10.53
C ASP A 89 10.04 -14.81 -11.08
N VAL A 90 9.33 -13.87 -10.46
CA VAL A 90 9.51 -12.42 -10.62
C VAL A 90 10.20 -11.89 -9.37
N CYS A 91 11.41 -11.35 -9.53
CA CYS A 91 12.13 -10.75 -8.42
C CYS A 91 11.82 -9.26 -8.30
N ILE A 92 11.48 -8.84 -7.11
CA ILE A 92 11.32 -7.43 -6.73
C ILE A 92 12.42 -7.01 -5.76
N GLU A 93 12.65 -5.72 -5.62
CA GLU A 93 13.53 -5.16 -4.61
C GLU A 93 12.74 -4.20 -3.71
N THR A 94 12.86 -4.38 -2.40
CA THR A 94 12.15 -3.58 -1.40
C THR A 94 13.05 -3.22 -0.22
N THR A 95 12.82 -2.05 0.37
CA THR A 95 13.44 -1.65 1.64
C THR A 95 12.61 -2.06 2.85
N ARG A 96 11.37 -2.57 2.64
CA ARG A 96 10.40 -2.89 3.70
C ARG A 96 9.83 -4.30 3.54
N PRO A 97 10.66 -5.35 3.68
CA PRO A 97 10.23 -6.74 3.51
C PRO A 97 9.16 -7.17 4.55
N GLU A 98 9.10 -6.49 5.70
CA GLU A 98 8.10 -6.72 6.75
C GLU A 98 6.66 -6.49 6.29
N LEU A 99 6.45 -5.72 5.20
CA LEU A 99 5.12 -5.47 4.63
C LEU A 99 4.64 -6.56 3.68
N LEU A 100 5.44 -7.59 3.42
CA LEU A 100 5.11 -8.66 2.47
C LEU A 100 3.73 -9.30 2.72
N ALA A 101 3.33 -9.46 3.98
CA ALA A 101 2.01 -10.01 4.33
C ALA A 101 0.83 -9.12 3.91
N ALA A 102 1.08 -7.81 3.69
CA ALA A 102 0.10 -6.84 3.22
C ALA A 102 0.15 -6.62 1.70
N CYS A 103 0.99 -7.35 0.96
CA CYS A 103 1.11 -7.20 -0.49
C CYS A 103 -0.23 -7.52 -1.18
N VAL A 104 -0.69 -6.62 -2.04
CA VAL A 104 -1.95 -6.72 -2.77
C VAL A 104 -1.78 -6.82 -4.28
N ALA A 105 -0.63 -6.37 -4.81
CA ALA A 105 -0.29 -6.44 -6.23
C ALA A 105 1.22 -6.27 -6.43
N LEU A 106 1.74 -6.70 -7.59
CA LEU A 106 3.00 -6.22 -8.13
C LEU A 106 2.69 -5.20 -9.23
N ILE A 107 3.40 -4.08 -9.23
CA ILE A 107 3.16 -2.96 -10.14
C ILE A 107 4.40 -2.69 -10.98
N ALA A 108 4.22 -2.62 -12.31
CA ALA A 108 5.28 -2.27 -13.25
C ALA A 108 4.79 -1.24 -14.26
N HIS A 109 5.72 -0.54 -14.91
CA HIS A 109 5.37 0.44 -15.93
C HIS A 109 4.75 -0.22 -17.17
N PRO A 110 3.67 0.33 -17.77
CA PRO A 110 2.99 -0.27 -18.93
C PRO A 110 3.89 -0.40 -20.16
N ASP A 111 4.94 0.40 -20.28
CA ASP A 111 5.89 0.33 -21.38
C ASP A 111 7.12 -0.52 -21.09
N ASP A 112 7.21 -1.15 -19.92
CA ASP A 112 8.30 -2.06 -19.60
C ASP A 112 8.11 -3.42 -20.28
N GLU A 113 8.86 -3.66 -21.34
CA GLU A 113 8.76 -4.87 -22.17
C GLU A 113 9.05 -6.16 -21.37
N ARG A 114 9.78 -6.07 -20.24
CA ARG A 114 10.08 -7.21 -19.37
C ARG A 114 8.83 -7.77 -18.71
N TYR A 115 7.90 -6.90 -18.35
CA TYR A 115 6.71 -7.24 -17.55
C TYR A 115 5.40 -7.21 -18.35
N LYS A 116 5.37 -6.60 -19.55
CA LYS A 116 4.19 -6.61 -20.43
C LYS A 116 3.52 -7.98 -20.60
N PRO A 117 4.28 -9.06 -20.82
CA PRO A 117 3.68 -10.39 -20.99
C PRO A 117 3.01 -10.94 -19.73
N LEU A 118 3.29 -10.33 -18.57
CA LEU A 118 2.80 -10.77 -17.27
C LEU A 118 1.59 -9.98 -16.77
N PHE A 119 1.23 -8.87 -17.40
CA PHE A 119 0.09 -8.08 -16.94
C PHE A 119 -1.21 -8.89 -16.97
N GLY A 120 -1.92 -8.87 -15.84
CA GLY A 120 -3.14 -9.65 -15.63
C GLY A 120 -2.90 -11.08 -15.17
N THR A 121 -1.65 -11.55 -15.07
CA THR A 121 -1.34 -12.84 -14.44
C THR A 121 -1.18 -12.69 -12.93
N THR A 122 -1.13 -13.82 -12.21
CA THR A 122 -0.92 -13.85 -10.76
C THR A 122 0.41 -14.48 -10.41
N VAL A 123 0.96 -14.02 -9.29
CA VAL A 123 2.16 -14.58 -8.66
C VAL A 123 1.89 -14.87 -7.20
N ALA A 124 2.52 -15.91 -6.67
CA ALA A 124 2.46 -16.24 -5.25
C ALA A 124 3.58 -15.52 -4.49
N SER A 125 3.23 -14.82 -3.42
CA SER A 125 4.22 -14.16 -2.56
C SER A 125 5.12 -15.18 -1.85
N PRO A 126 6.41 -14.90 -1.68
CA PRO A 126 7.28 -15.75 -0.87
C PRO A 126 6.75 -15.82 0.58
N VAL A 127 7.14 -16.85 1.32
CA VAL A 127 6.78 -17.12 2.71
C VAL A 127 5.29 -17.42 2.91
N TYR A 128 4.41 -16.52 2.45
CA TYR A 128 2.95 -16.60 2.72
C TYR A 128 2.16 -17.34 1.62
N GLY A 129 2.70 -17.42 0.40
CA GLY A 129 2.01 -18.06 -0.73
C GLY A 129 0.70 -17.41 -1.13
N VAL A 130 0.54 -16.12 -0.82
CA VAL A 130 -0.66 -15.36 -1.19
C VAL A 130 -0.55 -14.94 -2.65
N GLU A 131 -1.56 -15.27 -3.44
CA GLU A 131 -1.63 -14.87 -4.83
C GLU A 131 -1.99 -13.39 -4.97
N VAL A 132 -1.23 -12.68 -5.80
CA VAL A 132 -1.44 -11.27 -6.11
C VAL A 132 -1.27 -11.05 -7.62
N PRO A 133 -2.02 -10.13 -8.23
CA PRO A 133 -1.90 -9.82 -9.65
C PRO A 133 -0.66 -8.98 -9.96
N ILE A 134 -0.16 -9.09 -11.20
CA ILE A 134 0.78 -8.14 -11.79
C ILE A 134 -0.01 -7.15 -12.63
N LEU A 135 0.09 -5.86 -12.31
CA LEU A 135 -0.70 -4.80 -12.92
C LEU A 135 0.18 -3.67 -13.47
N PRO A 136 -0.23 -3.02 -14.57
CA PRO A 136 0.47 -1.86 -15.09
C PRO A 136 0.04 -0.58 -14.38
N HIS A 137 1.01 0.32 -14.13
CA HIS A 137 0.72 1.69 -13.72
C HIS A 137 1.79 2.66 -14.23
N PRO A 138 1.42 3.83 -14.80
CA PRO A 138 2.37 4.75 -15.42
C PRO A 138 3.34 5.43 -14.44
N GLU A 139 3.02 5.44 -13.16
CA GLU A 139 3.91 5.99 -12.11
C GLU A 139 4.94 4.98 -11.60
N ALA A 140 4.94 3.74 -12.10
CA ALA A 140 6.00 2.79 -11.77
C ALA A 140 7.31 3.18 -12.49
N GLU A 141 8.40 3.22 -11.76
CA GLU A 141 9.71 3.64 -12.28
C GLU A 141 10.48 2.43 -12.83
N MET A 142 10.70 2.37 -14.15
CA MET A 142 11.39 1.24 -14.82
C MET A 142 12.84 1.05 -14.37
N ASP A 143 13.50 2.13 -13.96
CA ASP A 143 14.92 2.16 -13.60
C ASP A 143 15.16 2.02 -12.09
N LYS A 144 14.10 1.92 -11.27
CA LYS A 144 14.20 1.80 -9.84
C LYS A 144 14.18 0.33 -9.40
N GLY A 145 15.27 -0.14 -8.81
CA GLY A 145 15.42 -1.53 -8.41
C GLY A 145 15.22 -2.47 -9.59
N ALA A 146 14.33 -3.44 -9.44
CA ALA A 146 13.98 -4.38 -10.52
C ALA A 146 13.04 -3.78 -11.59
N GLY A 147 12.53 -2.56 -11.43
CA GLY A 147 11.52 -1.95 -12.30
C GLY A 147 10.08 -2.47 -12.07
N ILE A 148 9.91 -3.33 -11.08
CA ILE A 148 8.63 -3.82 -10.58
C ILE A 148 8.64 -3.74 -9.06
N ALA A 149 7.56 -3.27 -8.47
CA ALA A 149 7.45 -3.08 -7.03
C ALA A 149 6.23 -3.80 -6.45
N MET A 150 6.33 -4.23 -5.20
CA MET A 150 5.15 -4.71 -4.48
C MET A 150 4.37 -3.53 -3.92
N CYS A 151 3.06 -3.49 -4.16
CA CYS A 151 2.12 -2.59 -3.51
C CYS A 151 1.60 -3.25 -2.23
N CYS A 152 1.87 -2.61 -1.09
CA CYS A 152 1.47 -3.10 0.23
C CYS A 152 0.40 -2.21 0.85
N THR A 153 -0.66 -1.95 0.14
CA THR A 153 -1.80 -1.11 0.50
C THR A 153 -1.37 0.34 0.76
N PHE A 154 -0.83 0.66 1.93
CA PHE A 154 -0.41 2.02 2.32
C PHE A 154 1.06 2.04 2.77
N GLY A 155 1.93 1.33 2.05
CA GLY A 155 3.36 1.26 2.35
C GLY A 155 4.05 2.63 2.25
N ASP A 156 3.73 3.39 1.20
CA ASP A 156 4.13 4.78 1.00
C ASP A 156 3.05 5.59 0.24
N THR A 157 3.37 6.81 -0.18
CA THR A 157 2.43 7.66 -0.93
C THR A 157 2.11 7.10 -2.31
N THR A 158 3.07 6.48 -2.98
CA THR A 158 2.89 5.86 -4.30
C THR A 158 1.97 4.63 -4.20
N ASP A 159 2.13 3.82 -3.14
CA ASP A 159 1.22 2.69 -2.86
C ASP A 159 -0.24 3.15 -2.69
N ILE A 160 -0.47 4.33 -2.09
CA ILE A 160 -1.81 4.89 -1.91
C ILE A 160 -2.44 5.27 -3.26
N ASP A 161 -1.65 5.87 -4.16
CA ASP A 161 -2.13 6.25 -5.49
C ASP A 161 -2.44 4.99 -6.32
N TRP A 162 -1.58 3.99 -6.34
CA TRP A 162 -1.84 2.69 -6.96
C TRP A 162 -3.07 2.00 -6.38
N TRP A 163 -3.20 1.98 -5.06
CA TRP A 163 -4.35 1.38 -4.39
C TRP A 163 -5.67 2.02 -4.82
N ARG A 164 -5.69 3.35 -4.92
CA ARG A 164 -6.87 4.12 -5.32
C ARG A 164 -7.21 3.91 -6.79
N ASP A 165 -6.21 4.08 -7.66
CA ASP A 165 -6.42 4.07 -9.12
C ASP A 165 -6.76 2.68 -9.65
N LEU A 166 -6.18 1.64 -9.05
CA LEU A 166 -6.41 0.24 -9.42
C LEU A 166 -7.50 -0.44 -8.57
N ALA A 167 -8.14 0.29 -7.65
CA ALA A 167 -9.17 -0.23 -6.73
C ALA A 167 -8.73 -1.51 -6.01
N LEU A 168 -7.49 -1.52 -5.49
CA LEU A 168 -6.91 -2.69 -4.84
C LEU A 168 -7.56 -2.97 -3.48
N PRO A 169 -7.54 -4.22 -2.99
CA PRO A 169 -8.06 -4.55 -1.66
C PRO A 169 -7.23 -3.91 -0.56
N LEU A 170 -7.83 -3.73 0.62
CA LEU A 170 -7.16 -3.23 1.81
C LEU A 170 -6.67 -4.41 2.66
N ARG A 171 -5.36 -4.45 2.94
CA ARG A 171 -4.72 -5.45 3.80
C ARG A 171 -3.92 -4.75 4.89
N ALA A 172 -4.54 -4.50 6.03
CA ALA A 172 -3.89 -3.87 7.18
C ALA A 172 -3.26 -4.93 8.09
N ILE A 173 -1.94 -4.83 8.30
CA ILE A 173 -1.18 -5.71 9.20
C ILE A 173 -0.52 -4.97 10.36
N LEU A 174 -0.62 -3.64 10.39
CA LEU A 174 -0.06 -2.83 11.47
C LEU A 174 -1.14 -2.41 12.45
N ARG A 175 -0.83 -2.52 13.73
CA ARG A 175 -1.66 -2.04 14.84
C ARG A 175 -1.40 -0.56 15.08
N LYS A 176 -2.25 0.06 15.90
CA LYS A 176 -2.12 1.49 16.27
C LYS A 176 -0.82 1.82 17.00
N ASP A 177 -0.18 0.84 17.62
CA ASP A 177 1.13 0.95 18.28
C ASP A 177 2.32 0.71 17.32
N GLY A 178 2.06 0.55 16.01
CA GLY A 178 3.06 0.32 14.96
C GLY A 178 3.58 -1.11 14.88
N ARG A 179 3.10 -2.02 15.72
CA ARG A 179 3.48 -3.44 15.68
C ARG A 179 2.66 -4.21 14.68
N ILE A 180 3.23 -5.27 14.14
CA ILE A 180 2.50 -6.23 13.30
C ILE A 180 1.45 -6.93 14.16
N ILE A 181 0.27 -7.20 13.58
CA ILE A 181 -0.79 -7.98 14.23
C ILE A 181 -0.28 -9.39 14.56
N THR A 182 -0.84 -10.00 15.60
CA THR A 182 -0.45 -11.35 16.05
C THR A 182 -1.40 -12.43 15.54
N GLU A 183 -2.63 -12.06 15.14
CA GLU A 183 -3.57 -12.98 14.53
C GLU A 183 -3.27 -13.12 13.05
N THR A 184 -3.25 -14.35 12.53
CA THR A 184 -3.06 -14.62 11.11
C THR A 184 -4.20 -13.99 10.30
N PRO A 185 -3.90 -13.08 9.34
CA PRO A 185 -4.91 -12.48 8.48
C PRO A 185 -5.69 -13.52 7.68
N GLU A 186 -6.97 -13.24 7.42
CA GLU A 186 -7.86 -14.15 6.68
C GLU A 186 -7.41 -14.46 5.24
N TRP A 187 -6.69 -13.53 4.61
CA TRP A 187 -6.16 -13.71 3.24
C TRP A 187 -4.92 -14.62 3.19
N ILE A 188 -4.30 -14.96 4.33
CA ILE A 188 -3.22 -15.96 4.41
C ILE A 188 -3.86 -17.34 4.61
N THR A 189 -4.12 -18.02 3.51
CA THR A 189 -4.87 -19.29 3.49
C THR A 189 -3.97 -20.53 3.46
N THR A 190 -2.69 -20.38 3.06
CA THR A 190 -1.75 -21.49 2.96
C THR A 190 -1.30 -21.98 4.34
N ALA A 191 -1.04 -23.28 4.48
CA ALA A 191 -0.54 -23.85 5.73
C ALA A 191 0.84 -23.28 6.10
N ALA A 192 1.73 -23.14 5.11
CA ALA A 192 3.06 -22.57 5.29
C ALA A 192 2.99 -21.10 5.72
N GLY A 193 2.11 -20.30 5.09
CA GLY A 193 1.92 -18.89 5.43
C GLY A 193 1.38 -18.68 6.84
N ARG A 194 0.44 -19.52 7.28
CA ARG A 194 -0.06 -19.50 8.68
C ARG A 194 1.04 -19.81 9.67
N ALA A 195 1.81 -20.88 9.44
CA ALA A 195 2.93 -21.26 10.29
C ALA A 195 4.05 -20.21 10.34
N ALA A 196 4.23 -19.42 9.26
CA ALA A 196 5.19 -18.32 9.23
C ALA A 196 4.71 -17.05 9.96
N PHE A 197 3.41 -16.95 10.21
CA PHE A 197 2.80 -15.80 10.91
C PHE A 197 2.70 -16.03 12.43
N GLU A 198 2.66 -17.30 12.88
CA GLU A 198 2.68 -17.71 14.30
C GLU A 198 4.09 -17.58 14.91
#